data_9eae3a89967ca32aa7d1e1b0fc775863
#
_entry.id   9eae3a89967ca32aa7d1e1b0fc775863
#
_cell.length_a   1.000
_cell.length_b   1.000
_cell.length_c   1.000
_cell.angle_alpha   90.00
_cell.angle_beta   90.00
_cell.angle_gamma   90.00
#
_symmetry.space_group_name_H-M   'P 1'
#
loop_
_entity.id
_entity.type
_entity.pdbx_description
1 polymer ?
#
loop_
_entity_poly.entity_id
_entity_poly.type
_entity_poly.pdbx_seq_one_letter_code
_entity_poly.pdbx_strand_id
1 'polypeptide(L)'
;MASLSFLAALGGLTGVIWVTQALKDFDLLTSKGQSMLIFFSATSLIIPSLVMIIAPIALFAAVLFTLNKLNSDSELVVMSAAGLSPGRLLRPFAILMILVALLVGAMSLWLMPSSFALLRNLLSQIRSDFLSRVVREGQFTSLDQGFVFHYRERGPGGALRGIFMQDRRDPTRTNTYIAENGLTISNGSENYLVLEKGSMQRQTASNQDPVIVVFERYAIDLSQFGEDTAGAPLKPRERSTRALLEPNLADPYTRANIGPMRSELHDRFVNPLYALAFGMIAFGALAQARTTRQGRGIAIMSAVLLVIGVRGLGFGVAALAARYSWAIGALYLFPLLTTGAAAAYAFGLTSRLTLIKRSAPRAGSPMVG
;
A
#
# COMPACT_ATOMS: atom_id res chain seq x y z
N MET A 1 -7.22 2.05 29.59
CA MET A 1 -8.30 1.67 28.68
C MET A 1 -7.99 2.01 27.22
N ALA A 2 -7.80 3.28 26.83
CA ALA A 2 -7.56 3.66 25.43
C ALA A 2 -6.42 2.90 24.74
N SER A 3 -5.28 2.72 25.40
CA SER A 3 -4.15 1.97 24.85
C SER A 3 -4.47 0.49 24.57
N LEU A 4 -5.19 -0.15 25.50
CA LEU A 4 -5.60 -1.54 25.34
C LEU A 4 -6.61 -1.68 24.20
N SER A 5 -7.60 -0.76 24.13
CA SER A 5 -8.56 -0.73 23.02
C SER A 5 -7.88 -0.47 21.66
N PHE A 6 -6.83 0.37 21.65
CA PHE A 6 -6.02 0.61 20.46
C PHE A 6 -5.29 -0.66 20.02
N LEU A 7 -4.60 -1.34 20.92
CA LEU A 7 -3.87 -2.58 20.61
C LEU A 7 -4.81 -3.69 20.13
N ALA A 8 -5.98 -3.83 20.77
CA ALA A 8 -6.99 -4.79 20.35
C ALA A 8 -7.56 -4.47 18.96
N ALA A 9 -7.89 -3.20 18.68
CA ALA A 9 -8.38 -2.77 17.39
C ALA A 9 -7.30 -2.91 16.30
N LEU A 10 -6.06 -2.50 16.58
CA LEU A 10 -4.94 -2.62 15.65
C LEU A 10 -4.65 -4.08 15.31
N GLY A 11 -4.51 -4.93 16.33
CA GLY A 11 -4.23 -6.35 16.15
C GLY A 11 -5.36 -7.08 15.44
N GLY A 12 -6.62 -6.83 15.85
CA GLY A 12 -7.79 -7.43 15.22
C GLY A 12 -7.94 -7.04 13.74
N LEU A 13 -7.94 -5.75 13.43
CA LEU A 13 -8.07 -5.27 12.05
C LEU A 13 -6.89 -5.70 11.17
N THR A 14 -5.66 -5.57 11.68
CA THR A 14 -4.47 -6.00 10.94
C THR A 14 -4.49 -7.50 10.70
N GLY A 15 -4.86 -8.30 11.70
CA GLY A 15 -4.95 -9.75 11.59
C GLY A 15 -6.00 -10.19 10.56
N VAL A 16 -7.20 -9.62 10.59
CA VAL A 16 -8.26 -9.95 9.63
C VAL A 16 -7.84 -9.62 8.20
N ILE A 17 -7.28 -8.42 7.97
CA ILE A 17 -6.85 -8.01 6.63
C ILE A 17 -5.65 -8.85 6.17
N TRP A 18 -4.69 -9.12 7.07
CA TRP A 18 -3.55 -9.96 6.76
C TRP A 18 -3.95 -11.38 6.37
N VAL A 19 -4.85 -12.03 7.14
CA VAL A 19 -5.37 -13.36 6.79
C VAL A 19 -6.10 -13.33 5.46
N THR A 20 -6.91 -12.31 5.20
CA THR A 20 -7.63 -12.17 3.93
C THR A 20 -6.68 -12.05 2.73
N GLN A 21 -5.58 -11.29 2.89
CA GLN A 21 -4.56 -11.20 1.83
C GLN A 21 -3.77 -12.50 1.70
N ALA A 22 -3.38 -13.11 2.81
CA ALA A 22 -2.69 -14.39 2.81
C ALA A 22 -3.49 -15.47 2.08
N LEU A 23 -4.82 -15.53 2.31
CA LEU A 23 -5.69 -16.48 1.60
C LEU A 23 -5.75 -16.25 0.10
N LYS A 24 -5.74 -15.00 -0.37
CA LYS A 24 -5.72 -14.68 -1.81
C LYS A 24 -4.42 -15.13 -2.48
N ASP A 25 -3.30 -14.98 -1.80
CA ASP A 25 -1.99 -15.31 -2.33
C ASP A 25 -1.65 -16.80 -2.12
N PHE A 26 -2.44 -17.53 -1.32
CA PHE A 26 -2.22 -18.94 -1.01
C PHE A 26 -2.23 -19.83 -2.25
N ASP A 27 -3.23 -19.68 -3.12
CA ASP A 27 -3.35 -20.48 -4.35
C ASP A 27 -2.19 -20.22 -5.31
N LEU A 28 -1.72 -18.97 -5.40
CA LEU A 28 -0.62 -18.58 -6.28
C LEU A 28 0.74 -19.14 -5.82
N LEU A 29 0.95 -19.25 -4.52
CA LEU A 29 2.22 -19.72 -3.94
C LEU A 29 2.26 -21.24 -3.76
N THR A 30 1.13 -21.84 -3.38
CA THR A 30 1.03 -23.29 -3.14
C THR A 30 1.04 -24.09 -4.43
N SER A 31 0.40 -23.59 -5.50
CA SER A 31 0.43 -24.20 -6.82
C SER A 31 1.85 -24.27 -7.42
N LYS A 32 2.77 -23.46 -6.91
CA LYS A 32 4.18 -23.39 -7.32
C LYS A 32 5.12 -24.27 -6.47
N GLY A 33 4.59 -25.12 -5.57
CA GLY A 33 5.39 -26.05 -4.75
C GLY A 33 6.30 -25.38 -3.73
N GLN A 34 5.99 -24.16 -3.31
CA GLN A 34 6.78 -23.40 -2.34
C GLN A 34 6.57 -23.90 -0.91
N SER A 35 7.62 -23.76 -0.08
CA SER A 35 7.54 -24.10 1.34
C SER A 35 6.57 -23.12 2.06
N MET A 36 5.76 -23.65 3.00
CA MET A 36 4.89 -22.85 3.88
C MET A 36 5.65 -21.74 4.60
N LEU A 37 6.91 -21.96 4.94
CA LEU A 37 7.74 -20.96 5.61
C LEU A 37 8.02 -19.74 4.73
N ILE A 38 8.26 -19.95 3.43
CA ILE A 38 8.44 -18.86 2.46
C ILE A 38 7.12 -18.09 2.30
N PHE A 39 6.00 -18.79 2.26
CA PHE A 39 4.67 -18.17 2.21
C PHE A 39 4.44 -17.24 3.40
N PHE A 40 4.64 -17.73 4.64
CA PHE A 40 4.46 -16.90 5.84
C PHE A 40 5.45 -15.74 5.91
N SER A 41 6.70 -15.93 5.49
CA SER A 41 7.68 -14.83 5.45
C SER A 41 7.29 -13.76 4.42
N ALA A 42 6.88 -14.14 3.22
CA ALA A 42 6.44 -13.21 2.19
C ALA A 42 5.19 -12.41 2.62
N THR A 43 4.17 -13.08 3.15
CA THR A 43 2.93 -12.42 3.59
C THR A 43 3.13 -11.55 4.84
N SER A 44 4.03 -11.92 5.76
CA SER A 44 4.33 -11.10 6.94
C SER A 44 5.08 -9.80 6.61
N LEU A 45 5.83 -9.76 5.50
CA LEU A 45 6.49 -8.53 5.03
C LEU A 45 5.51 -7.45 4.56
N ILE A 46 4.23 -7.78 4.37
CA ILE A 46 3.19 -6.81 4.05
C ILE A 46 2.66 -6.11 5.32
N ILE A 47 2.85 -6.70 6.51
CA ILE A 47 2.30 -6.19 7.79
C ILE A 47 2.68 -4.72 8.05
N PRO A 48 3.93 -4.23 7.86
CA PRO A 48 4.25 -2.83 8.10
C PRO A 48 3.40 -1.85 7.28
N SER A 49 3.08 -2.18 6.03
CA SER A 49 2.23 -1.36 5.19
C SER A 49 0.77 -1.37 5.66
N LEU A 50 0.28 -2.48 6.19
CA LEU A 50 -1.06 -2.58 6.79
C LEU A 50 -1.14 -1.76 8.07
N VAL A 51 -0.18 -1.91 8.97
CA VAL A 51 -0.13 -1.15 10.23
C VAL A 51 -0.11 0.36 9.96
N MET A 52 0.66 0.83 8.98
CA MET A 52 0.71 2.24 8.60
C MET A 52 -0.68 2.82 8.27
N ILE A 53 -1.52 2.05 7.56
CA ILE A 53 -2.86 2.48 7.15
C ILE A 53 -3.89 2.28 8.27
N ILE A 54 -3.78 1.18 8.99
CA ILE A 54 -4.78 0.76 9.99
C ILE A 54 -4.59 1.49 11.32
N ALA A 55 -3.36 1.82 11.73
CA ALA A 55 -3.09 2.40 13.04
C ALA A 55 -3.83 3.73 13.30
N PRO A 56 -3.90 4.70 12.35
CA PRO A 56 -4.72 5.90 12.56
C PRO A 56 -6.21 5.60 12.75
N ILE A 57 -6.74 4.60 12.03
CA ILE A 57 -8.15 4.17 12.12
C ILE A 57 -8.41 3.46 13.45
N ALA A 58 -7.50 2.59 13.87
CA ALA A 58 -7.57 1.90 15.16
C ALA A 58 -7.48 2.90 16.32
N LEU A 59 -6.65 3.93 16.21
CA LEU A 59 -6.57 5.01 17.18
C LEU A 59 -7.89 5.78 17.27
N PHE A 60 -8.47 6.15 16.13
CA PHE A 60 -9.78 6.79 16.07
C PHE A 60 -10.84 5.95 16.79
N ALA A 61 -10.94 4.66 16.47
CA ALA A 61 -11.88 3.74 17.09
C ALA A 61 -11.66 3.62 18.60
N ALA A 62 -10.39 3.51 19.04
CA ALA A 62 -10.04 3.39 20.45
C ALA A 62 -10.39 4.64 21.27
N VAL A 63 -10.14 5.84 20.73
CA VAL A 63 -10.51 7.11 21.36
C VAL A 63 -12.02 7.25 21.44
N LEU A 64 -12.73 6.98 20.34
CA LEU A 64 -14.20 6.99 20.32
C LEU A 64 -14.79 6.01 21.33
N PHE A 65 -14.32 4.77 21.34
CA PHE A 65 -14.78 3.74 22.27
C PHE A 65 -14.58 4.16 23.71
N THR A 66 -13.39 4.65 24.05
CA THR A 66 -13.06 5.06 25.41
C THR A 66 -13.93 6.25 25.87
N LEU A 67 -14.04 7.28 25.06
CA LEU A 67 -14.87 8.45 25.38
C LEU A 67 -16.36 8.11 25.41
N ASN A 68 -16.83 7.25 24.52
CA ASN A 68 -18.21 6.78 24.56
C ASN A 68 -18.51 6.00 25.85
N LYS A 69 -17.57 5.17 26.30
CA LYS A 69 -17.71 4.44 27.57
C LYS A 69 -17.76 5.41 28.77
N LEU A 70 -16.82 6.38 28.84
CA LEU A 70 -16.83 7.41 29.90
C LEU A 70 -18.14 8.22 29.93
N ASN A 71 -18.71 8.53 28.75
CA ASN A 71 -20.02 9.18 28.65
C ASN A 71 -21.15 8.23 29.08
N SER A 72 -21.11 6.97 28.77
CA SER A 72 -22.15 5.97 29.11
C SER A 72 -22.19 5.69 30.61
N ASP A 73 -21.02 5.64 31.22
CA ASP A 73 -20.86 5.41 32.66
C ASP A 73 -21.04 6.70 33.48
N SER A 74 -21.41 7.83 32.82
CA SER A 74 -21.56 9.17 33.40
C SER A 74 -20.29 9.74 34.05
N GLU A 75 -19.14 9.07 33.88
CA GLU A 75 -17.88 9.54 34.46
C GLU A 75 -17.44 10.88 33.89
N LEU A 76 -17.65 11.10 32.58
CA LEU A 76 -17.31 12.37 31.95
C LEU A 76 -18.13 13.53 32.49
N VAL A 77 -19.41 13.30 32.86
CA VAL A 77 -20.28 14.30 33.49
C VAL A 77 -19.75 14.64 34.88
N VAL A 78 -19.41 13.65 35.69
CA VAL A 78 -18.87 13.86 37.04
C VAL A 78 -17.51 14.57 36.96
N MET A 79 -16.62 14.18 36.06
CA MET A 79 -15.34 14.86 35.86
C MET A 79 -15.51 16.32 35.43
N SER A 80 -16.47 16.60 34.54
CA SER A 80 -16.74 17.97 34.10
C SER A 80 -17.37 18.83 35.24
N ALA A 81 -18.26 18.25 36.06
CA ALA A 81 -18.81 18.91 37.24
C ALA A 81 -17.74 19.20 38.29
N ALA A 82 -16.72 18.34 38.41
CA ALA A 82 -15.54 18.54 39.26
C ALA A 82 -14.53 19.55 38.68
N GLY A 83 -14.86 20.26 37.57
CA GLY A 83 -14.01 21.30 36.99
C GLY A 83 -12.85 20.79 36.11
N LEU A 84 -12.94 19.55 35.63
CA LEU A 84 -11.93 19.03 34.69
C LEU A 84 -12.02 19.78 33.36
N SER A 85 -10.93 20.50 33.01
CA SER A 85 -10.87 21.19 31.73
C SER A 85 -10.66 20.21 30.55
N PRO A 86 -11.21 20.53 29.35
CA PRO A 86 -11.01 19.70 28.16
C PRO A 86 -9.52 19.42 27.83
N GLY A 87 -8.62 20.37 28.13
CA GLY A 87 -7.19 20.21 27.95
C GLY A 87 -6.56 19.18 28.87
N ARG A 88 -7.04 19.06 30.11
CA ARG A 88 -6.59 18.01 31.04
C ARG A 88 -7.11 16.64 30.60
N LEU A 89 -8.32 16.57 30.09
CA LEU A 89 -8.91 15.35 29.55
C LEU A 89 -8.15 14.90 28.28
N LEU A 90 -7.70 15.84 27.44
CA LEU A 90 -6.96 15.55 26.21
C LEU A 90 -5.58 14.91 26.48
N ARG A 91 -4.89 15.27 27.57
CA ARG A 91 -3.49 14.86 27.82
C ARG A 91 -3.20 13.37 27.60
N PRO A 92 -3.92 12.42 28.21
CA PRO A 92 -3.65 10.99 28.01
C PRO A 92 -3.91 10.54 26.56
N PHE A 93 -4.91 11.11 25.90
CA PHE A 93 -5.18 10.81 24.49
C PHE A 93 -4.12 11.43 23.57
N ALA A 94 -3.63 12.65 23.86
CA ALA A 94 -2.58 13.28 23.09
C ALA A 94 -1.28 12.49 23.14
N ILE A 95 -0.91 11.95 24.30
CA ILE A 95 0.25 11.06 24.43
C ILE A 95 0.08 9.83 23.51
N LEU A 96 -1.10 9.19 23.55
CA LEU A 96 -1.38 8.05 22.70
C LEU A 96 -1.36 8.43 21.21
N MET A 97 -1.93 9.57 20.82
CA MET A 97 -1.89 10.09 19.45
C MET A 97 -0.45 10.31 18.96
N ILE A 98 0.42 10.90 19.79
CA ILE A 98 1.84 11.11 19.47
C ILE A 98 2.56 9.77 19.33
N LEU A 99 2.36 8.82 20.25
CA LEU A 99 2.96 7.49 20.18
C LEU A 99 2.56 6.76 18.90
N VAL A 100 1.26 6.82 18.53
CA VAL A 100 0.77 6.21 17.27
C VAL A 100 1.31 6.95 16.06
N ALA A 101 1.43 8.29 16.09
CA ALA A 101 2.05 9.05 15.01
C ALA A 101 3.52 8.65 14.82
N LEU A 102 4.28 8.48 15.91
CA LEU A 102 5.66 7.98 15.86
C LEU A 102 5.73 6.55 15.32
N LEU A 103 4.82 5.67 15.73
CA LEU A 103 4.71 4.32 15.19
C LEU A 103 4.47 4.34 13.67
N VAL A 104 3.48 5.11 13.21
CA VAL A 104 3.16 5.26 11.79
C VAL A 104 4.35 5.85 11.02
N GLY A 105 5.05 6.82 11.60
CA GLY A 105 6.28 7.41 11.03
C GLY A 105 7.39 6.37 10.87
N ALA A 106 7.64 5.55 11.89
CA ALA A 106 8.63 4.47 11.83
C ALA A 106 8.26 3.43 10.76
N MET A 107 6.97 3.04 10.69
CA MET A 107 6.48 2.13 9.66
C MET A 107 6.66 2.72 8.26
N SER A 108 6.27 3.98 8.05
CA SER A 108 6.28 4.65 6.75
C SER A 108 7.68 4.95 6.23
N LEU A 109 8.59 5.42 7.09
CA LEU A 109 9.92 5.88 6.68
C LEU A 109 10.96 4.75 6.55
N TRP A 110 10.86 3.69 7.37
CA TRP A 110 11.88 2.65 7.47
C TRP A 110 11.34 1.25 7.21
N LEU A 111 10.33 0.79 7.97
CA LEU A 111 9.92 -0.61 7.90
C LEU A 111 9.24 -0.97 6.57
N MET A 112 8.32 -0.16 6.08
CA MET A 112 7.61 -0.43 4.83
C MET A 112 8.56 -0.54 3.62
N PRO A 113 9.46 0.43 3.35
CA PRO A 113 10.35 0.31 2.20
C PRO A 113 11.33 -0.86 2.33
N SER A 114 11.84 -1.14 3.53
CA SER A 114 12.73 -2.28 3.79
C SER A 114 12.01 -3.61 3.58
N SER A 115 10.78 -3.73 4.04
CA SER A 115 9.95 -4.93 3.87
C SER A 115 9.62 -5.17 2.39
N PHE A 116 9.26 -4.14 1.63
CA PHE A 116 8.99 -4.29 0.20
C PHE A 116 10.24 -4.65 -0.61
N ALA A 117 11.41 -4.07 -0.27
CA ALA A 117 12.68 -4.45 -0.89
C ALA A 117 13.02 -5.93 -0.61
N LEU A 118 12.84 -6.38 0.65
CA LEU A 118 13.06 -7.79 1.00
C LEU A 118 12.04 -8.71 0.34
N LEU A 119 10.76 -8.34 0.31
CA LEU A 119 9.72 -9.10 -0.39
C LEU A 119 10.05 -9.28 -1.87
N ARG A 120 10.50 -8.22 -2.54
CA ARG A 120 10.92 -8.28 -3.92
C ARG A 120 12.10 -9.26 -4.12
N ASN A 121 13.11 -9.21 -3.26
CA ASN A 121 14.25 -10.11 -3.32
C ASN A 121 13.81 -11.58 -3.13
N LEU A 122 12.91 -11.84 -2.17
CA LEU A 122 12.33 -13.18 -1.99
C LEU A 122 11.56 -13.65 -3.22
N LEU A 123 10.72 -12.79 -3.80
CA LEU A 123 9.96 -13.12 -5.00
C LEU A 123 10.87 -13.35 -6.21
N SER A 124 11.97 -12.60 -6.35
CA SER A 124 12.94 -12.80 -7.44
C SER A 124 13.70 -14.13 -7.29
N GLN A 125 14.08 -14.51 -6.07
CA GLN A 125 14.68 -15.82 -5.79
C GLN A 125 13.74 -16.98 -6.11
N ILE A 126 12.45 -16.86 -5.72
CA ILE A 126 11.43 -17.86 -6.05
C ILE A 126 11.29 -18.03 -7.57
N ARG A 127 11.36 -16.94 -8.33
CA ARG A 127 11.22 -16.97 -9.79
C ARG A 127 12.43 -17.52 -10.52
N SER A 128 13.66 -17.29 -10.04
CA SER A 128 14.85 -17.89 -10.64
C SER A 128 14.83 -19.41 -10.54
N ASP A 129 14.29 -19.96 -9.44
CA ASP A 129 14.09 -21.39 -9.26
C ASP A 129 12.82 -21.92 -9.97
N PHE A 130 11.94 -21.04 -10.45
CA PHE A 130 10.63 -21.41 -10.98
C PHE A 130 10.73 -22.29 -12.25
N LEU A 131 11.57 -21.91 -13.22
CA LEU A 131 11.77 -22.71 -14.43
C LEU A 131 12.33 -24.10 -14.13
N SER A 132 13.15 -24.22 -13.07
CA SER A 132 13.74 -25.49 -12.70
C SER A 132 12.79 -26.42 -11.92
N ARG A 133 11.76 -25.88 -11.27
CA ARG A 133 10.86 -26.67 -10.39
C ARG A 133 9.42 -26.82 -10.90
N VAL A 134 8.93 -25.87 -11.68
CA VAL A 134 7.51 -25.86 -12.11
C VAL A 134 7.30 -26.64 -13.39
N VAL A 135 8.28 -26.65 -14.28
CA VAL A 135 8.19 -27.43 -15.52
C VAL A 135 8.60 -28.88 -15.24
N ARG A 136 7.62 -29.78 -15.25
CA ARG A 136 7.88 -31.22 -15.09
C ARG A 136 8.34 -31.85 -16.41
N GLU A 137 9.23 -32.79 -16.30
CA GLU A 137 9.69 -33.60 -17.47
C GLU A 137 8.51 -34.21 -18.19
N GLY A 138 8.51 -34.09 -19.52
CA GLY A 138 7.51 -34.69 -20.39
C GLY A 138 6.13 -34.04 -20.36
N GLN A 139 5.94 -32.93 -19.64
CA GLN A 139 4.62 -32.24 -19.53
C GLN A 139 4.65 -30.87 -20.21
N PHE A 140 3.53 -30.55 -20.89
CA PHE A 140 3.29 -29.18 -21.35
C PHE A 140 2.82 -28.32 -20.20
N THR A 141 3.57 -27.27 -19.92
CA THR A 141 3.25 -26.33 -18.83
C THR A 141 2.95 -24.96 -19.40
N SER A 142 1.78 -24.41 -19.12
CA SER A 142 1.49 -23.02 -19.43
C SER A 142 2.12 -22.14 -18.36
N LEU A 143 3.12 -21.35 -18.73
CA LEU A 143 3.82 -20.45 -17.84
C LEU A 143 3.10 -19.10 -17.70
N ASP A 144 2.34 -18.71 -18.74
CA ASP A 144 1.53 -17.49 -18.80
C ASP A 144 0.38 -17.68 -19.81
N GLN A 145 -0.59 -16.74 -19.83
CA GLN A 145 -1.65 -16.74 -20.84
C GLN A 145 -1.04 -16.59 -22.24
N GLY A 146 -1.11 -17.68 -23.01
CA GLY A 146 -0.55 -17.73 -24.37
C GLY A 146 0.91 -18.18 -24.47
N PHE A 147 1.59 -18.57 -23.36
CA PHE A 147 2.93 -19.09 -23.38
C PHE A 147 2.98 -20.52 -22.85
N VAL A 148 3.37 -21.46 -23.71
CA VAL A 148 3.49 -22.90 -23.38
C VAL A 148 4.93 -23.33 -23.49
N PHE A 149 5.41 -24.06 -22.50
CA PHE A 149 6.75 -24.61 -22.43
C PHE A 149 6.70 -26.12 -22.15
N HIS A 150 7.55 -26.88 -22.82
CA HIS A 150 7.74 -28.30 -22.64
C HIS A 150 9.20 -28.66 -22.82
N TYR A 151 9.70 -29.62 -22.06
CA TYR A 151 10.96 -30.32 -22.32
C TYR A 151 10.79 -31.81 -22.03
N ARG A 152 11.53 -32.65 -22.77
CA ARG A 152 11.39 -34.08 -22.67
C ARG A 152 12.08 -34.66 -21.45
N GLU A 153 13.33 -34.30 -21.21
CA GLU A 153 14.15 -34.81 -20.11
C GLU A 153 15.21 -33.80 -19.67
N ARG A 154 15.69 -33.96 -18.44
CA ARG A 154 16.77 -33.14 -17.91
C ARG A 154 18.08 -33.92 -17.94
N GLY A 155 19.07 -33.41 -18.64
CA GLY A 155 20.42 -33.97 -18.73
C GLY A 155 21.34 -33.56 -17.58
N PRO A 156 22.58 -34.09 -17.55
CA PRO A 156 23.59 -33.69 -16.58
C PRO A 156 23.89 -32.20 -16.64
N GLY A 157 24.14 -31.58 -15.46
CA GLY A 157 24.41 -30.14 -15.37
C GLY A 157 23.21 -29.26 -15.53
N GLY A 158 21.97 -29.79 -15.51
CA GLY A 158 20.74 -29.02 -15.61
C GLY A 158 20.32 -28.65 -17.04
N ALA A 159 21.00 -29.23 -18.06
CA ALA A 159 20.62 -29.04 -19.46
C ALA A 159 19.24 -29.65 -19.73
N LEU A 160 18.42 -28.97 -20.50
CA LEU A 160 17.09 -29.42 -20.93
C LEU A 160 17.21 -30.05 -22.32
N ARG A 161 16.54 -31.17 -22.57
CA ARG A 161 16.53 -31.84 -23.86
C ARG A 161 15.13 -31.95 -24.44
N GLY A 162 15.02 -31.83 -25.76
CA GLY A 162 13.75 -31.92 -26.48
C GLY A 162 12.79 -30.80 -26.09
N ILE A 163 13.23 -29.58 -26.34
CA ILE A 163 12.50 -28.37 -25.93
C ILE A 163 11.47 -28.00 -27.00
N PHE A 164 10.27 -27.72 -26.55
CA PHE A 164 9.21 -27.09 -27.32
C PHE A 164 8.70 -25.85 -26.54
N MET A 165 8.61 -24.72 -27.22
CA MET A 165 8.13 -23.48 -26.63
C MET A 165 7.25 -22.77 -27.66
N GLN A 166 6.08 -22.30 -27.23
CA GLN A 166 5.16 -21.56 -28.07
C GLN A 166 4.72 -20.27 -27.36
N ASP A 167 4.90 -19.14 -28.06
CA ASP A 167 4.51 -17.81 -27.60
C ASP A 167 3.39 -17.25 -28.49
N ARG A 168 2.20 -17.09 -27.92
CA ARG A 168 0.97 -16.52 -28.51
C ARG A 168 0.50 -15.28 -27.77
N ARG A 169 1.33 -14.62 -26.99
CA ARG A 169 0.95 -13.44 -26.23
C ARG A 169 0.64 -12.25 -27.14
N ASP A 170 1.29 -12.18 -28.28
CA ASP A 170 0.95 -11.24 -29.34
C ASP A 170 -0.13 -11.86 -30.26
N PRO A 171 -1.36 -11.31 -30.32
CA PRO A 171 -2.42 -11.87 -31.13
C PRO A 171 -2.14 -11.81 -32.64
N THR A 172 -1.17 -11.01 -33.07
CA THR A 172 -0.81 -10.84 -34.49
C THR A 172 0.21 -11.88 -34.98
N ARG A 173 0.92 -12.55 -34.05
CA ARG A 173 1.99 -13.50 -34.39
C ARG A 173 2.12 -14.62 -33.36
N THR A 174 2.38 -15.81 -33.84
CA THR A 174 2.73 -16.98 -33.04
C THR A 174 4.19 -17.35 -33.32
N ASN A 175 5.02 -17.40 -32.29
CA ASN A 175 6.39 -17.89 -32.40
C ASN A 175 6.47 -19.26 -31.74
N THR A 176 6.95 -20.27 -32.47
CA THR A 176 7.19 -21.62 -31.96
C THR A 176 8.65 -21.94 -32.07
N TYR A 177 9.27 -22.36 -30.98
CA TYR A 177 10.68 -22.74 -30.90
C TYR A 177 10.79 -24.24 -30.60
N ILE A 178 11.60 -24.93 -31.34
CA ILE A 178 11.90 -26.36 -31.17
C ILE A 178 13.41 -26.49 -31.11
N ALA A 179 13.97 -27.11 -30.08
CA ALA A 179 15.41 -27.31 -29.97
C ALA A 179 15.78 -28.68 -29.37
N GLU A 180 16.92 -29.22 -29.78
CA GLU A 180 17.41 -30.47 -29.21
C GLU A 180 17.87 -30.30 -27.78
N ASN A 181 18.61 -29.22 -27.50
CA ASN A 181 19.14 -28.92 -26.18
C ASN A 181 18.89 -27.47 -25.80
N GLY A 182 18.88 -27.21 -24.50
CA GLY A 182 18.85 -25.88 -23.95
C GLY A 182 19.50 -25.79 -22.58
N LEU A 183 20.18 -24.70 -22.33
CA LEU A 183 20.85 -24.42 -21.07
C LEU A 183 20.33 -23.09 -20.49
N THR A 184 19.95 -23.10 -19.23
CA THR A 184 19.62 -21.87 -18.56
C THR A 184 20.88 -21.23 -18.02
N ILE A 185 21.18 -20.01 -18.46
CA ILE A 185 22.34 -19.23 -18.02
C ILE A 185 21.78 -18.03 -17.25
N SER A 186 22.18 -17.87 -15.99
CA SER A 186 21.88 -16.72 -15.17
C SER A 186 23.12 -15.83 -15.08
N ASN A 187 22.98 -14.60 -15.53
CA ASN A 187 24.02 -13.58 -15.44
C ASN A 187 23.50 -12.38 -14.62
N GLY A 188 23.64 -12.48 -13.30
CA GLY A 188 23.16 -11.45 -12.38
C GLY A 188 21.65 -11.31 -12.36
N SER A 189 21.12 -10.26 -12.99
CA SER A 189 19.69 -9.98 -13.05
C SER A 189 18.97 -10.58 -14.27
N GLU A 190 19.70 -11.09 -15.24
CA GLU A 190 19.16 -11.58 -16.51
C GLU A 190 19.27 -13.09 -16.60
N ASN A 191 18.17 -13.74 -16.96
CA ASN A 191 18.09 -15.18 -17.15
C ASN A 191 17.85 -15.47 -18.63
N TYR A 192 18.80 -16.15 -19.25
CA TYR A 192 18.71 -16.58 -20.64
C TYR A 192 18.50 -18.08 -20.74
N LEU A 193 17.62 -18.49 -21.64
CA LEU A 193 17.54 -19.85 -22.13
C LEU A 193 18.29 -19.90 -23.46
N VAL A 194 19.46 -20.51 -23.47
CA VAL A 194 20.22 -20.74 -24.69
C VAL A 194 19.76 -22.05 -25.29
N LEU A 195 19.07 -21.98 -26.41
CA LEU A 195 18.66 -23.13 -27.23
C LEU A 195 19.78 -23.51 -28.18
N GLU A 196 20.04 -24.78 -28.30
CA GLU A 196 21.05 -25.32 -29.23
C GLU A 196 20.43 -26.33 -30.21
N LYS A 197 20.80 -26.19 -31.47
CA LYS A 197 20.36 -27.03 -32.61
C LYS A 197 18.83 -27.06 -32.70
N GLY A 198 18.26 -25.99 -33.25
CA GLY A 198 16.80 -25.85 -33.30
C GLY A 198 16.28 -25.05 -34.46
N SER A 199 14.99 -24.86 -34.48
CA SER A 199 14.25 -24.01 -35.40
C SER A 199 13.26 -23.10 -34.70
N MET A 200 13.11 -21.91 -35.21
CA MET A 200 12.06 -20.98 -34.84
C MET A 200 11.07 -20.87 -36.02
N GLN A 201 9.81 -21.12 -35.74
CA GLN A 201 8.71 -20.95 -36.69
C GLN A 201 7.92 -19.74 -36.29
N ARG A 202 7.78 -18.77 -37.17
CA ARG A 202 6.98 -17.57 -36.96
C ARG A 202 5.80 -17.59 -37.92
N GLN A 203 4.60 -17.59 -37.38
CA GLN A 203 3.34 -17.46 -38.10
C GLN A 203 2.71 -16.13 -37.77
N THR A 204 2.39 -15.34 -38.80
CA THR A 204 1.70 -14.06 -38.67
C THR A 204 0.23 -14.24 -39.09
N ALA A 205 -0.71 -13.58 -38.40
CA ALA A 205 -2.14 -13.70 -38.69
C ALA A 205 -2.52 -13.30 -40.12
N SER A 206 -1.71 -12.46 -40.77
CA SER A 206 -1.94 -12.01 -42.18
C SER A 206 -1.30 -12.92 -43.24
N ASN A 207 -0.40 -13.84 -42.85
CA ASN A 207 0.28 -14.73 -43.79
C ASN A 207 0.21 -16.17 -43.26
N GLN A 208 -0.38 -17.08 -44.04
CA GLN A 208 -0.57 -18.47 -43.62
C GLN A 208 0.75 -19.30 -43.73
N ASP A 209 1.74 -18.85 -44.50
CA ASP A 209 3.01 -19.56 -44.62
C ASP A 209 3.95 -19.18 -43.47
N PRO A 210 4.34 -20.14 -42.63
CA PRO A 210 5.27 -19.92 -41.54
C PRO A 210 6.68 -19.63 -42.03
N VAL A 211 7.31 -18.58 -41.51
CA VAL A 211 8.75 -18.36 -41.71
C VAL A 211 9.51 -19.27 -40.75
N ILE A 212 10.34 -20.14 -41.30
CA ILE A 212 11.18 -21.09 -40.52
C ILE A 212 12.61 -20.58 -40.54
N VAL A 213 13.19 -20.35 -39.37
CA VAL A 213 14.59 -20.00 -39.17
C VAL A 213 15.28 -21.14 -38.41
N VAL A 214 16.28 -21.78 -39.03
CA VAL A 214 17.09 -22.80 -38.37
C VAL A 214 18.29 -22.12 -37.71
N PHE A 215 18.61 -22.51 -36.48
CA PHE A 215 19.72 -21.93 -35.71
C PHE A 215 20.58 -23.00 -35.04
N GLU A 216 21.87 -22.76 -34.93
CA GLU A 216 22.76 -23.56 -34.11
C GLU A 216 22.66 -23.17 -32.63
N ARG A 217 22.57 -21.85 -32.33
CA ARG A 217 22.35 -21.31 -31.01
C ARG A 217 21.39 -20.10 -31.09
N TYR A 218 20.45 -20.07 -30.16
CA TYR A 218 19.51 -18.97 -30.04
C TYR A 218 19.28 -18.70 -28.56
N ALA A 219 19.55 -17.47 -28.11
CA ALA A 219 19.32 -17.07 -26.74
C ALA A 219 17.97 -16.39 -26.61
N ILE A 220 17.15 -16.90 -25.72
CA ILE A 220 15.85 -16.32 -25.38
C ILE A 220 15.98 -15.70 -24.00
N ASP A 221 15.67 -14.44 -23.91
CA ASP A 221 15.60 -13.74 -22.64
C ASP A 221 14.34 -14.19 -21.89
N LEU A 222 14.56 -14.95 -20.82
CA LEU A 222 13.49 -15.46 -19.97
C LEU A 222 12.94 -14.38 -19.02
N SER A 223 13.61 -13.26 -18.87
CA SER A 223 13.10 -12.13 -18.08
C SER A 223 11.81 -11.55 -18.68
N GLN A 224 11.59 -11.72 -19.98
CA GLN A 224 10.35 -11.36 -20.67
C GLN A 224 9.14 -12.23 -20.29
N PHE A 225 9.36 -13.43 -19.74
CA PHE A 225 8.32 -14.39 -19.37
C PHE A 225 7.98 -14.40 -17.89
N GLY A 226 8.71 -13.67 -17.07
CA GLY A 226 8.32 -13.32 -15.71
C GLY A 226 7.89 -11.88 -15.71
N GLU A 227 6.63 -11.57 -15.28
CA GLU A 227 6.28 -10.18 -15.03
C GLU A 227 7.44 -9.45 -14.36
N ASP A 228 7.94 -8.42 -15.03
CA ASP A 228 9.01 -7.48 -14.74
C ASP A 228 9.47 -7.29 -13.29
N THR A 229 10.11 -8.26 -12.64
CA THR A 229 10.59 -8.00 -11.28
C THR A 229 12.09 -8.18 -11.09
N ALA A 230 12.77 -9.04 -11.84
CA ALA A 230 14.21 -9.31 -11.63
C ALA A 230 15.16 -8.30 -12.32
N GLY A 231 14.70 -7.44 -13.17
CA GLY A 231 15.47 -6.35 -13.80
C GLY A 231 14.67 -5.05 -13.84
N ALA A 232 13.40 -5.11 -13.48
CA ALA A 232 12.53 -3.94 -13.48
C ALA A 232 12.98 -2.91 -12.42
N PRO A 233 12.98 -1.64 -12.75
CA PRO A 233 13.34 -0.59 -11.81
C PRO A 233 12.43 -0.59 -10.59
N LEU A 234 12.99 -0.28 -9.42
CA LEU A 234 12.27 -0.24 -8.14
C LEU A 234 11.10 0.74 -8.24
N LYS A 235 9.88 0.25 -7.91
CA LYS A 235 8.70 1.11 -7.80
C LYS A 235 8.91 2.14 -6.67
N PRO A 236 8.25 3.31 -6.70
CA PRO A 236 8.45 4.36 -5.67
C PRO A 236 8.32 3.84 -4.23
N ARG A 237 7.36 2.94 -3.95
CA ARG A 237 7.14 2.36 -2.62
C ARG A 237 8.24 1.40 -2.15
N GLU A 238 8.98 0.80 -3.07
CA GLU A 238 10.05 -0.16 -2.80
C GLU A 238 11.39 0.55 -2.54
N ARG A 239 11.51 1.81 -2.94
CA ARG A 239 12.72 2.60 -2.75
C ARG A 239 12.85 3.05 -1.30
N SER A 240 14.08 3.02 -0.78
CA SER A 240 14.36 3.59 0.54
C SER A 240 14.02 5.09 0.57
N THR A 241 13.69 5.61 1.74
CA THR A 241 13.39 7.04 1.90
C THR A 241 14.57 7.92 1.47
N ARG A 242 15.81 7.46 1.72
CA ARG A 242 17.02 8.16 1.27
C ARG A 242 17.13 8.20 -0.26
N ALA A 243 16.84 7.10 -0.94
CA ALA A 243 16.87 7.05 -2.41
C ALA A 243 15.75 7.91 -3.06
N LEU A 244 14.68 8.22 -2.33
CA LEU A 244 13.66 9.16 -2.79
C LEU A 244 14.03 10.62 -2.53
N LEU A 245 14.87 10.90 -1.51
CA LEU A 245 15.40 12.25 -1.23
C LEU A 245 16.43 12.67 -2.28
N GLU A 246 17.24 11.72 -2.73
CA GLU A 246 18.33 11.95 -3.71
C GLU A 246 18.09 11.11 -4.97
N PRO A 247 17.08 11.45 -5.82
CA PRO A 247 16.74 10.65 -6.99
C PRO A 247 17.84 10.77 -8.06
N ASN A 248 18.32 9.62 -8.55
CA ASN A 248 19.28 9.59 -9.66
C ASN A 248 18.57 9.93 -10.98
N LEU A 249 18.70 11.17 -11.43
CA LEU A 249 18.09 11.65 -12.68
C LEU A 249 18.79 11.13 -13.96
N ALA A 250 19.93 10.47 -13.84
CA ALA A 250 20.57 9.82 -14.98
C ALA A 250 19.79 8.56 -15.41
N ASP A 251 19.08 7.90 -14.48
CA ASP A 251 18.23 6.75 -14.77
C ASP A 251 16.96 7.20 -15.52
N PRO A 252 16.68 6.67 -16.73
CA PRO A 252 15.49 7.01 -17.53
C PRO A 252 14.17 6.74 -16.80
N TYR A 253 14.09 5.64 -16.06
CA TYR A 253 12.88 5.30 -15.29
C TYR A 253 12.63 6.31 -14.16
N THR A 254 13.66 6.71 -13.44
CA THR A 254 13.56 7.72 -12.38
C THR A 254 13.08 9.05 -12.95
N ARG A 255 13.61 9.46 -14.12
CA ARG A 255 13.19 10.69 -14.80
C ARG A 255 11.72 10.64 -15.22
N ALA A 256 11.27 9.52 -15.77
CA ALA A 256 9.87 9.34 -16.19
C ALA A 256 8.89 9.28 -15.00
N ASN A 257 9.34 8.85 -13.81
CA ASN A 257 8.52 8.64 -12.62
C ASN A 257 8.83 9.62 -11.47
N ILE A 258 9.44 10.76 -11.74
CA ILE A 258 9.82 11.74 -10.71
C ILE A 258 8.61 12.27 -9.92
N GLY A 259 7.46 12.45 -10.57
CA GLY A 259 6.23 12.87 -9.92
C GLY A 259 5.70 11.86 -8.89
N PRO A 260 5.47 10.60 -9.25
CA PRO A 260 5.13 9.52 -8.32
C PRO A 260 6.13 9.35 -7.18
N MET A 261 7.45 9.45 -7.44
CA MET A 261 8.48 9.36 -6.41
C MET A 261 8.40 10.49 -5.40
N ARG A 262 8.19 11.72 -5.89
CA ARG A 262 8.00 12.89 -5.05
C ARG A 262 6.75 12.76 -4.19
N SER A 263 5.62 12.36 -4.78
CA SER A 263 4.37 12.14 -4.04
C SER A 263 4.56 11.08 -2.95
N GLU A 264 5.19 9.96 -3.26
CA GLU A 264 5.47 8.88 -2.30
C GLU A 264 6.34 9.37 -1.13
N LEU A 265 7.40 10.14 -1.43
CA LEU A 265 8.28 10.71 -0.40
C LEU A 265 7.49 11.58 0.59
N HIS A 266 6.69 12.51 0.09
CA HIS A 266 5.90 13.42 0.94
C HIS A 266 4.77 12.69 1.66
N ASP A 267 4.14 11.69 1.04
CA ASP A 267 3.10 10.87 1.69
C ASP A 267 3.66 10.14 2.92
N ARG A 268 4.92 9.68 2.88
CA ARG A 268 5.58 9.05 4.04
C ARG A 268 5.68 9.97 5.24
N PHE A 269 5.93 11.26 5.03
CA PHE A 269 5.99 12.26 6.12
C PHE A 269 4.60 12.72 6.56
N VAL A 270 3.62 12.66 5.68
CA VAL A 270 2.25 13.11 5.96
C VAL A 270 1.43 12.04 6.70
N ASN A 271 1.68 10.75 6.43
CA ASN A 271 0.93 9.66 7.05
C ASN A 271 0.84 9.73 8.59
N PRO A 272 1.91 10.08 9.35
CA PRO A 272 1.82 10.27 10.79
C PRO A 272 0.82 11.36 11.23
N LEU A 273 0.62 12.40 10.41
CA LEU A 273 -0.28 13.50 10.73
C LEU A 273 -1.76 13.06 10.74
N TYR A 274 -2.10 12.03 9.95
CA TYR A 274 -3.45 11.47 9.99
C TYR A 274 -3.78 10.80 11.32
N ALA A 275 -2.80 10.26 12.04
CA ALA A 275 -3.03 9.75 13.39
C ALA A 275 -3.46 10.87 14.35
N LEU A 276 -2.83 12.04 14.26
CA LEU A 276 -3.22 13.21 15.04
C LEU A 276 -4.60 13.73 14.62
N ALA A 277 -4.86 13.84 13.32
CA ALA A 277 -6.12 14.31 12.80
C ALA A 277 -7.30 13.42 13.23
N PHE A 278 -7.17 12.11 13.08
CA PHE A 278 -8.21 11.14 13.41
C PHE A 278 -8.45 11.05 14.93
N GLY A 279 -7.38 11.07 15.73
CA GLY A 279 -7.49 11.12 17.17
C GLY A 279 -8.19 12.39 17.66
N MET A 280 -7.87 13.55 17.06
CA MET A 280 -8.52 14.82 17.39
C MET A 280 -9.99 14.88 16.94
N ILE A 281 -10.35 14.32 15.79
CA ILE A 281 -11.75 14.20 15.35
C ILE A 281 -12.54 13.35 16.36
N ALA A 282 -11.99 12.19 16.76
CA ALA A 282 -12.63 11.32 17.75
C ALA A 282 -12.82 12.04 19.09
N PHE A 283 -11.77 12.73 19.55
CA PHE A 283 -11.81 13.51 20.78
C PHE A 283 -12.84 14.64 20.70
N GLY A 284 -12.83 15.45 19.66
CA GLY A 284 -13.76 16.55 19.47
C GLY A 284 -15.23 16.10 19.42
N ALA A 285 -15.50 14.92 18.84
CA ALA A 285 -16.84 14.39 18.74
C ALA A 285 -17.48 14.05 20.09
N LEU A 286 -16.70 13.53 21.06
CA LEU A 286 -17.23 12.98 22.31
C LEU A 286 -16.62 13.57 23.60
N ALA A 287 -15.67 14.51 23.50
CA ALA A 287 -15.04 15.13 24.68
C ALA A 287 -15.98 15.97 25.53
N GLN A 288 -17.10 16.43 24.97
CA GLN A 288 -18.13 17.15 25.70
C GLN A 288 -19.16 16.17 26.27
N ALA A 289 -19.50 16.34 27.53
CA ALA A 289 -20.54 15.53 28.19
C ALA A 289 -21.88 15.71 27.44
N ARG A 290 -22.41 14.62 26.91
CA ARG A 290 -23.72 14.61 26.24
C ARG A 290 -24.65 13.68 26.98
N THR A 291 -25.76 14.27 27.49
CA THR A 291 -26.74 13.54 28.29
C THR A 291 -27.70 12.70 27.45
N THR A 292 -27.89 13.05 26.18
CA THR A 292 -28.85 12.35 25.30
C THR A 292 -28.21 11.27 24.46
N ARG A 293 -28.75 10.03 24.55
CA ARG A 293 -28.27 8.86 23.77
C ARG A 293 -28.33 9.13 22.25
N GLN A 294 -29.36 9.82 21.79
CA GLN A 294 -29.55 10.18 20.38
C GLN A 294 -28.48 11.15 19.86
N GLY A 295 -28.07 12.13 20.65
CA GLY A 295 -27.03 13.10 20.29
C GLY A 295 -25.63 12.44 20.17
N ARG A 296 -25.37 11.37 20.93
CA ARG A 296 -24.10 10.63 20.85
C ARG A 296 -23.98 9.81 19.55
N GLY A 297 -25.06 9.14 19.15
CA GLY A 297 -25.08 8.35 17.89
C GLY A 297 -24.77 9.22 16.67
N ILE A 298 -25.40 10.40 16.60
CA ILE A 298 -25.17 11.37 15.51
C ILE A 298 -23.72 11.87 15.53
N ALA A 299 -23.15 12.15 16.71
CA ALA A 299 -21.77 12.60 16.83
C ALA A 299 -20.76 11.51 16.38
N ILE A 300 -20.99 10.26 16.74
CA ILE A 300 -20.18 9.13 16.29
C ILE A 300 -20.29 8.97 14.76
N MET A 301 -21.50 8.97 14.23
CA MET A 301 -21.73 8.84 12.79
C MET A 301 -21.06 9.97 12.01
N SER A 302 -21.21 11.21 12.45
CA SER A 302 -20.57 12.36 11.79
C SER A 302 -19.04 12.29 11.86
N ALA A 303 -18.47 11.83 12.97
CA ALA A 303 -17.03 11.64 13.11
C ALA A 303 -16.50 10.55 12.18
N VAL A 304 -17.22 9.42 12.05
CA VAL A 304 -16.87 8.34 11.12
C VAL A 304 -16.90 8.84 9.67
N LEU A 305 -17.98 9.51 9.26
CA LEU A 305 -18.09 10.07 7.92
C LEU A 305 -17.01 11.11 7.63
N LEU A 306 -16.66 11.92 8.63
CA LEU A 306 -15.58 12.90 8.50
C LEU A 306 -14.22 12.22 8.30
N VAL A 307 -13.89 11.17 9.05
CA VAL A 307 -12.63 10.43 8.91
C VAL A 307 -12.55 9.75 7.53
N ILE A 308 -13.64 9.15 7.07
CA ILE A 308 -13.70 8.55 5.73
C ILE A 308 -13.48 9.63 4.66
N GLY A 309 -14.15 10.77 4.78
CA GLY A 309 -14.00 11.91 3.87
C GLY A 309 -12.59 12.48 3.87
N VAL A 310 -12.00 12.69 5.05
CA VAL A 310 -10.63 13.18 5.22
C VAL A 310 -9.62 12.19 4.58
N ARG A 311 -9.77 10.89 4.81
CA ARG A 311 -8.87 9.92 4.21
C ARG A 311 -9.02 9.82 2.70
N GLY A 312 -10.27 9.80 2.20
CA GLY A 312 -10.56 9.76 0.77
C GLY A 312 -10.02 10.98 0.01
N LEU A 313 -10.26 12.19 0.55
CA LEU A 313 -9.68 13.42 -0.01
C LEU A 313 -8.15 13.43 0.08
N GLY A 314 -7.57 12.89 1.15
CA GLY A 314 -6.12 12.74 1.29
C GLY A 314 -5.50 11.92 0.16
N PHE A 315 -6.11 10.80 -0.22
CA PHE A 315 -5.67 10.03 -1.38
C PHE A 315 -5.79 10.82 -2.70
N GLY A 316 -6.87 11.60 -2.85
CA GLY A 316 -7.03 12.49 -4.00
C GLY A 316 -5.92 13.54 -4.10
N VAL A 317 -5.57 14.18 -2.97
CA VAL A 317 -4.48 15.17 -2.91
C VAL A 317 -3.13 14.51 -3.18
N ALA A 318 -2.88 13.29 -2.68
CA ALA A 318 -1.65 12.53 -2.97
C ALA A 318 -1.53 12.21 -4.48
N ALA A 319 -2.63 11.83 -5.13
CA ALA A 319 -2.67 11.62 -6.57
C ALA A 319 -2.40 12.91 -7.37
N LEU A 320 -2.91 14.05 -6.90
CA LEU A 320 -2.60 15.36 -7.49
C LEU A 320 -1.14 15.76 -7.27
N ALA A 321 -0.55 15.45 -6.11
CA ALA A 321 0.87 15.73 -5.82
C ALA A 321 1.83 14.95 -6.74
N ALA A 322 1.41 13.78 -7.24
CA ALA A 322 2.17 13.06 -8.25
C ALA A 322 2.22 13.80 -9.61
N ARG A 323 1.19 14.59 -9.93
CA ARG A 323 1.12 15.35 -11.19
C ARG A 323 1.62 16.79 -11.04
N TYR A 324 1.27 17.45 -9.94
CA TYR A 324 1.50 18.88 -9.73
C TYR A 324 2.30 19.16 -8.47
N SER A 325 3.40 19.91 -8.57
CA SER A 325 4.29 20.24 -7.44
C SER A 325 3.60 21.08 -6.36
N TRP A 326 2.68 21.99 -6.73
CA TRP A 326 1.95 22.83 -5.77
C TRP A 326 1.07 22.01 -4.81
N ALA A 327 0.58 20.85 -5.25
CA ALA A 327 -0.28 20.00 -4.43
C ALA A 327 0.45 19.36 -3.22
N ILE A 328 1.79 19.43 -3.18
CA ILE A 328 2.58 19.03 -2.02
C ILE A 328 2.20 19.88 -0.80
N GLY A 329 2.09 21.20 -0.96
CA GLY A 329 1.64 22.08 0.13
C GLY A 329 0.27 21.67 0.67
N ALA A 330 -0.67 21.36 -0.21
CA ALA A 330 -1.99 20.88 0.15
C ALA A 330 -1.95 19.54 0.90
N LEU A 331 -1.01 18.65 0.55
CA LEU A 331 -0.86 17.34 1.18
C LEU A 331 -0.55 17.44 2.69
N TYR A 332 0.31 18.39 3.09
CA TYR A 332 0.59 18.67 4.51
C TYR A 332 -0.50 19.51 5.19
N LEU A 333 -0.96 20.53 4.49
CA LEU A 333 -1.92 21.48 5.04
C LEU A 333 -3.25 20.81 5.39
N PHE A 334 -3.67 19.83 4.60
CA PHE A 334 -4.97 19.20 4.77
C PHE A 334 -5.12 18.44 6.11
N PRO A 335 -4.23 17.51 6.53
CA PRO A 335 -4.35 16.88 7.85
C PRO A 335 -4.07 17.86 9.01
N LEU A 336 -3.22 18.89 8.82
CA LEU A 336 -2.98 19.91 9.83
C LEU A 336 -4.21 20.78 10.06
N LEU A 337 -4.87 21.24 9.00
CA LEU A 337 -6.12 22.00 9.11
C LEU A 337 -7.24 21.18 9.75
N THR A 338 -7.36 19.90 9.39
CA THR A 338 -8.34 19.00 10.04
C THR A 338 -8.04 18.82 11.52
N THR A 339 -6.79 18.67 11.90
CA THR A 339 -6.39 18.60 13.32
C THR A 339 -6.72 19.88 14.06
N GLY A 340 -6.37 21.03 13.48
CA GLY A 340 -6.65 22.35 14.05
C GLY A 340 -8.16 22.64 14.18
N ALA A 341 -8.93 22.32 13.15
CA ALA A 341 -10.39 22.48 13.16
C ALA A 341 -11.05 21.58 14.21
N ALA A 342 -10.64 20.32 14.32
CA ALA A 342 -11.13 19.40 15.33
C ALA A 342 -10.74 19.85 16.74
N ALA A 343 -9.53 20.38 16.93
CA ALA A 343 -9.10 20.97 18.19
C ALA A 343 -9.94 22.22 18.54
N ALA A 344 -10.12 23.16 17.60
CA ALA A 344 -10.92 24.33 17.79
C ALA A 344 -12.37 23.99 18.19
N TYR A 345 -12.94 22.97 17.61
CA TYR A 345 -14.26 22.44 17.96
C TYR A 345 -14.26 21.82 19.37
N ALA A 346 -13.27 21.00 19.71
CA ALA A 346 -13.16 20.37 21.04
C ALA A 346 -13.06 21.38 22.20
N PHE A 347 -12.36 22.48 21.97
CA PHE A 347 -12.18 23.54 22.96
C PHE A 347 -13.27 24.61 22.93
N GLY A 348 -14.30 24.45 22.11
CA GLY A 348 -15.42 25.38 22.04
C GLY A 348 -15.10 26.76 21.47
N LEU A 349 -13.98 26.91 20.75
CA LEU A 349 -13.60 28.19 20.12
C LEU A 349 -14.59 28.60 19.03
N THR A 350 -15.24 27.65 18.39
CA THR A 350 -16.27 27.89 17.37
C THR A 350 -17.55 28.52 17.93
N SER A 351 -17.93 28.12 19.15
CA SER A 351 -19.12 28.69 19.81
C SER A 351 -18.89 30.13 20.28
N ARG A 352 -17.67 30.48 20.67
CA ARG A 352 -17.31 31.87 21.05
C ARG A 352 -17.33 32.79 19.82
N LEU A 353 -16.89 32.36 18.66
CA LEU A 353 -16.94 33.15 17.43
C LEU A 353 -18.38 33.43 16.95
N THR A 354 -19.30 32.49 17.12
CA THR A 354 -20.71 32.68 16.78
C THR A 354 -21.42 33.64 17.73
N LEU A 355 -21.04 33.69 19.02
CA LEU A 355 -21.57 34.66 19.99
C LEU A 355 -21.09 36.07 19.70
N ILE A 356 -19.83 36.27 19.35
CA ILE A 356 -19.26 37.57 18.97
C ILE A 356 -19.95 38.12 17.71
N LYS A 357 -20.25 37.27 16.74
CA LYS A 357 -20.94 37.65 15.51
C LYS A 357 -22.40 37.99 15.71
N ARG A 358 -23.06 37.50 16.79
CA ARG A 358 -24.42 37.83 17.19
C ARG A 358 -24.49 39.10 18.02
N SER A 359 -23.43 39.49 18.73
CA SER A 359 -23.36 40.69 19.56
C SER A 359 -22.87 41.93 18.78
N ALA A 360 -22.50 41.81 17.52
CA ALA A 360 -22.21 42.96 16.67
C ALA A 360 -23.52 43.75 16.46
N PRO A 361 -23.59 45.05 16.86
CA PRO A 361 -24.80 45.85 16.70
C PRO A 361 -25.17 45.93 15.22
N ARG A 362 -26.40 45.56 14.90
CA ARG A 362 -26.97 45.83 13.57
C ARG A 362 -26.88 47.33 13.34
N ALA A 363 -25.99 47.77 12.49
CA ALA A 363 -25.89 49.15 12.04
C ALA A 363 -27.26 49.61 11.55
N GLY A 364 -27.71 50.70 12.15
CA GLY A 364 -28.96 51.42 12.08
C GLY A 364 -29.89 51.16 10.90
N SER A 365 -31.12 50.83 11.20
CA SER A 365 -32.23 51.17 10.33
C SER A 365 -32.32 52.70 10.24
N PRO A 366 -32.38 53.32 9.05
CA PRO A 366 -32.67 54.77 8.92
C PRO A 366 -34.06 55.00 9.47
N MET A 367 -34.18 55.92 10.46
CA MET A 367 -35.46 56.48 10.83
C MET A 367 -36.01 57.25 9.62
N VAL A 368 -37.09 56.73 9.04
CA VAL A 368 -37.93 57.48 8.15
C VAL A 368 -38.84 58.41 9.03
N GLY A 369 -38.59 59.70 8.94
CA GLY A 369 -39.47 60.74 9.47
C GLY A 369 -40.60 61.03 8.51
#